data_d6e8b84f9472b07ddd27ba386dd02d66
#
_entry.id   d6e8b84f9472b07ddd27ba386dd02d66
#
_cell.length_a   1.000
_cell.length_b   1.000
_cell.length_c   1.000
_cell.angle_alpha   90.00
_cell.angle_beta   90.00
_cell.angle_gamma   90.00
#
_symmetry.space_group_name_H-M   'P 1'
#
loop_
_entity.id
_entity.type
_entity.pdbx_description
1 polymer ?
#
loop_
_entity_poly.entity_id
_entity_poly.type
_entity_poly.pdbx_seq_one_letter_code
_entity_poly.pdbx_strand_id
1 'polypeptide(L)'
;MRKVELRMNEEYKYKIIKKLVETDGNKKRAASKLNCTVRTVNRLIIKYKTEGKSAFIHGNRGRVPSTAIPLDAKNKIISLYINEYSNANFSHFCEIVYREFNIKISDTTLNKWLREEDIISPKARRRTKKLLKQQLKFKMNNSKSKKIKNDIKDSIALIDEKDAHPRRPRSKYVGETIQMDASSFRWIDKEIWHLHVAIDDADGKIVGAYFDYQETLKGYYNVLHQILTNHGIPALFYTDKRTVFEYKRKDRPFDDEDTFTQFSYACHNLGIDIKTTSVPQAKGRVERLNQTLQSRLPVELKYARITNIEDANKFLNSYIKKFNDQFALQLNTTKSVYEKQPDIEEINHTLAVLSPRKIDAAHCIRFKNRYYLPTSNEGAKRYFNNKTDCMVIEAFDGSLFVNILDTLYLMEEVPEHERFSKEFDDEPDTKVKKVKKINIPPMSHPWKRASYNNYVQKQKHRSGANV
;
A
#
# COMPACT_ATOMS: atom_id res chain seq x y z
N MET A 1 -40.54 20.72 44.27
CA MET A 1 -40.04 21.70 43.24
C MET A 1 -38.77 21.14 42.61
N ARG A 2 -38.76 20.94 41.28
CA ARG A 2 -37.52 20.48 40.58
C ARG A 2 -36.45 21.55 40.68
N LYS A 3 -35.28 21.17 41.19
CA LYS A 3 -34.10 22.06 41.34
C LYS A 3 -33.66 22.50 39.91
N VAL A 4 -33.78 23.80 39.59
CA VAL A 4 -33.38 24.34 38.30
C VAL A 4 -31.88 24.45 38.28
N GLU A 5 -31.20 23.60 37.46
CA GLU A 5 -29.76 23.64 37.23
C GLU A 5 -29.46 24.52 36.01
N LEU A 6 -28.64 25.55 36.21
CA LEU A 6 -28.16 26.46 35.17
C LEU A 6 -26.74 26.10 34.75
N ARG A 7 -26.39 26.30 33.47
CA ARG A 7 -25.01 26.26 32.99
C ARG A 7 -24.25 27.50 33.46
N MET A 8 -22.91 27.45 33.49
CA MET A 8 -22.08 28.55 34.00
C MET A 8 -22.46 29.93 33.46
N ASN A 9 -22.69 30.04 32.14
CA ASN A 9 -23.08 31.30 31.51
C ASN A 9 -24.50 31.75 31.87
N GLU A 10 -25.42 30.81 32.09
CA GLU A 10 -26.79 31.06 32.49
C GLU A 10 -26.83 31.47 33.96
N GLU A 11 -26.04 30.84 34.79
CA GLU A 11 -25.91 31.16 36.22
C GLU A 11 -25.23 32.50 36.43
N TYR A 12 -24.23 32.86 35.63
CA TYR A 12 -23.62 34.18 35.66
C TYR A 12 -24.64 35.27 35.31
N LYS A 13 -25.44 35.11 34.27
CA LYS A 13 -26.53 36.01 33.92
C LYS A 13 -27.56 36.13 35.04
N TYR A 14 -27.98 35.00 35.63
CA TYR A 14 -28.88 34.95 36.75
C TYR A 14 -28.37 35.73 37.96
N LYS A 15 -27.11 35.50 38.40
CA LYS A 15 -26.52 36.21 39.52
C LYS A 15 -26.48 37.70 39.35
N ILE A 16 -26.12 38.21 38.17
CA ILE A 16 -26.09 39.67 37.86
C ILE A 16 -27.48 40.26 37.88
N ILE A 17 -28.45 39.64 37.24
CA ILE A 17 -29.83 40.17 37.17
C ILE A 17 -30.50 40.07 38.56
N LYS A 18 -30.32 38.97 39.28
CA LYS A 18 -30.82 38.80 40.62
C LYS A 18 -30.32 39.94 41.52
N LYS A 19 -29.00 40.16 41.57
CA LYS A 19 -28.39 41.26 42.33
C LYS A 19 -28.94 42.62 41.90
N LEU A 20 -29.08 42.87 40.58
CA LEU A 20 -29.60 44.12 40.04
C LEU A 20 -31.03 44.39 40.54
N VAL A 21 -31.89 43.39 40.62
CA VAL A 21 -33.28 43.53 41.08
C VAL A 21 -33.35 43.67 42.58
N GLU A 22 -32.53 42.98 43.38
CA GLU A 22 -32.54 42.99 44.82
C GLU A 22 -31.94 44.30 45.37
N THR A 23 -30.96 44.92 44.68
CA THR A 23 -30.30 46.15 45.16
C THR A 23 -30.75 47.41 44.41
N ASP A 24 -31.73 47.33 43.55
CA ASP A 24 -32.18 48.41 42.61
C ASP A 24 -30.99 49.10 41.93
N GLY A 25 -30.05 48.29 41.43
CA GLY A 25 -28.75 48.71 40.97
C GLY A 25 -28.77 49.36 39.56
N ASN A 26 -27.59 49.77 39.07
CA ASN A 26 -27.47 50.48 37.80
C ASN A 26 -27.57 49.52 36.60
N LYS A 27 -28.60 49.66 35.80
CA LYS A 27 -28.88 48.86 34.60
C LYS A 27 -27.82 49.01 33.51
N LYS A 28 -27.19 50.18 33.34
CA LYS A 28 -26.11 50.37 32.37
C LYS A 28 -24.88 49.56 32.75
N ARG A 29 -24.55 49.48 34.07
CA ARG A 29 -23.45 48.64 34.60
C ARG A 29 -23.71 47.15 34.39
N ALA A 30 -24.94 46.69 34.59
CA ALA A 30 -25.32 45.32 34.32
C ALA A 30 -25.24 44.99 32.82
N ALA A 31 -25.68 45.87 31.92
CA ALA A 31 -25.58 45.76 30.48
C ALA A 31 -24.13 45.64 30.02
N SER A 32 -23.21 46.43 30.54
CA SER A 32 -21.78 46.35 30.29
C SER A 32 -21.20 45.01 30.74
N LYS A 33 -21.51 44.52 31.97
CA LYS A 33 -21.04 43.20 32.47
C LYS A 33 -21.55 42.04 31.69
N LEU A 34 -22.76 42.11 31.13
CA LEU A 34 -23.37 41.06 30.33
C LEU A 34 -23.08 41.18 28.83
N ASN A 35 -22.33 42.22 28.43
CA ASN A 35 -22.07 42.56 27.03
C ASN A 35 -23.34 42.57 26.19
N CYS A 36 -24.35 43.29 26.66
CA CYS A 36 -25.69 43.41 26.04
C CYS A 36 -26.28 44.82 26.20
N THR A 37 -27.38 45.09 25.52
CA THR A 37 -28.06 46.37 25.60
C THR A 37 -28.89 46.51 26.88
N VAL A 38 -29.13 47.74 27.35
CA VAL A 38 -30.04 48.03 28.48
C VAL A 38 -31.45 47.49 28.23
N ARG A 39 -31.91 47.49 26.97
CA ARG A 39 -33.19 46.88 26.57
C ARG A 39 -33.22 45.37 26.87
N THR A 40 -32.12 44.67 26.61
CA THR A 40 -31.96 43.22 26.96
C THR A 40 -32.00 43.01 28.46
N VAL A 41 -31.33 43.87 29.24
CA VAL A 41 -31.36 43.84 30.70
C VAL A 41 -32.80 44.01 31.22
N ASN A 42 -33.53 45.00 30.74
CA ASN A 42 -34.92 45.23 31.13
C ASN A 42 -35.79 43.98 30.82
N ARG A 43 -35.64 43.38 29.66
CA ARG A 43 -36.34 42.14 29.30
C ARG A 43 -35.98 40.97 30.23
N LEU A 44 -34.74 40.84 30.63
CA LEU A 44 -34.29 39.83 31.58
C LEU A 44 -34.82 40.08 32.99
N ILE A 45 -34.95 41.35 33.42
CA ILE A 45 -35.56 41.73 34.70
C ILE A 45 -37.06 41.32 34.73
N ILE A 46 -37.80 41.61 33.65
CA ILE A 46 -39.20 41.25 33.53
C ILE A 46 -39.33 39.71 33.62
N LYS A 47 -38.57 38.96 32.82
CA LYS A 47 -38.56 37.51 32.84
C LYS A 47 -38.16 36.92 34.22
N TYR A 48 -37.17 37.52 34.90
CA TYR A 48 -36.79 37.13 36.23
C TYR A 48 -37.91 37.30 37.25
N LYS A 49 -38.65 38.43 37.16
CA LYS A 49 -39.79 38.70 38.05
C LYS A 49 -40.98 37.75 37.83
N THR A 50 -41.16 37.25 36.57
CA THR A 50 -42.26 36.31 36.22
C THR A 50 -41.89 34.86 36.43
N GLU A 51 -40.70 34.45 35.98
CA GLU A 51 -40.31 33.01 35.89
C GLU A 51 -39.18 32.62 36.88
N GLY A 52 -38.61 33.60 37.60
CA GLY A 52 -37.55 33.35 38.56
C GLY A 52 -36.27 32.82 37.91
N LYS A 53 -35.67 31.83 38.52
CA LYS A 53 -34.39 31.21 38.06
C LYS A 53 -34.54 30.51 36.71
N SER A 54 -35.74 30.01 36.36
CA SER A 54 -35.98 29.28 35.10
C SER A 54 -35.92 30.18 33.87
N ALA A 55 -36.11 31.49 34.02
CA ALA A 55 -36.01 32.49 32.96
C ALA A 55 -34.65 32.51 32.26
N PHE A 56 -33.61 31.98 32.87
CA PHE A 56 -32.24 32.03 32.36
C PHE A 56 -31.85 30.76 31.61
N ILE A 57 -32.69 29.72 31.62
CA ILE A 57 -32.49 28.54 30.78
C ILE A 57 -32.53 28.97 29.31
N HIS A 58 -31.49 28.62 28.55
CA HIS A 58 -31.44 28.96 27.13
C HIS A 58 -32.57 28.28 26.38
N GLY A 59 -33.38 29.01 25.63
CA GLY A 59 -34.59 28.50 24.95
C GLY A 59 -34.33 27.34 23.94
N ASN A 60 -33.11 27.20 23.45
CA ASN A 60 -32.70 26.09 22.57
C ASN A 60 -32.14 24.91 23.34
N ARG A 61 -32.22 24.92 24.70
CA ARG A 61 -31.75 23.77 25.51
C ARG A 61 -32.66 22.56 25.26
N GLY A 62 -32.04 21.48 24.74
CA GLY A 62 -32.77 20.24 24.40
C GLY A 62 -33.45 20.25 23.02
N ARG A 63 -33.35 21.34 22.27
CA ARG A 63 -33.87 21.38 20.89
C ARG A 63 -33.01 20.51 19.99
N VAL A 64 -33.61 19.52 19.37
CA VAL A 64 -32.97 18.69 18.32
C VAL A 64 -33.08 19.46 17.00
N PRO A 65 -31.97 19.75 16.29
CA PRO A 65 -32.01 20.37 14.97
C PRO A 65 -32.81 19.50 13.98
N SER A 66 -33.53 20.11 13.05
CA SER A 66 -34.26 19.38 12.00
C SER A 66 -33.35 18.55 11.09
N THR A 67 -32.05 18.88 11.03
CA THR A 67 -31.03 18.16 10.30
C THR A 67 -30.36 17.04 11.12
N ALA A 68 -30.78 16.81 12.37
CA ALA A 68 -30.21 15.77 13.19
C ALA A 68 -30.61 14.38 12.65
N ILE A 69 -29.64 13.49 12.60
CA ILE A 69 -29.87 12.10 12.20
C ILE A 69 -30.74 11.42 13.28
N PRO A 70 -31.84 10.73 12.89
CA PRO A 70 -32.70 10.00 13.82
C PRO A 70 -31.91 8.99 14.67
N LEU A 71 -32.36 8.76 15.91
CA LEU A 71 -31.67 7.86 16.84
C LEU A 71 -31.60 6.43 16.31
N ASP A 72 -32.66 5.96 15.66
CA ASP A 72 -32.70 4.62 15.07
C ASP A 72 -31.66 4.46 13.94
N ALA A 73 -31.50 5.50 13.11
CA ALA A 73 -30.46 5.51 12.07
C ALA A 73 -29.06 5.55 12.70
N LYS A 74 -28.84 6.33 13.78
CA LYS A 74 -27.59 6.32 14.55
C LYS A 74 -27.25 4.92 15.04
N ASN A 75 -28.19 4.26 15.71
CA ASN A 75 -27.99 2.92 16.28
C ASN A 75 -27.71 1.87 15.19
N LYS A 76 -28.44 1.94 14.07
CA LYS A 76 -28.21 1.07 12.91
C LYS A 76 -26.79 1.25 12.34
N ILE A 77 -26.32 2.48 12.22
CA ILE A 77 -24.98 2.80 11.70
C ILE A 77 -23.89 2.30 12.66
N ILE A 78 -24.07 2.47 13.96
CA ILE A 78 -23.13 1.95 14.97
C ILE A 78 -23.08 0.43 14.90
N SER A 79 -24.22 -0.26 14.86
CA SER A 79 -24.29 -1.72 14.75
C SER A 79 -23.63 -2.22 13.47
N LEU A 80 -23.85 -1.55 12.34
CA LEU A 80 -23.23 -1.86 11.06
C LEU A 80 -21.70 -1.76 11.15
N TYR A 81 -21.19 -0.68 11.78
CA TYR A 81 -19.76 -0.51 11.98
C TYR A 81 -19.14 -1.66 12.80
N ILE A 82 -19.76 -1.99 13.93
CA ILE A 82 -19.26 -3.01 14.84
C ILE A 82 -19.24 -4.39 14.18
N ASN A 83 -20.32 -4.76 13.50
CA ASN A 83 -20.50 -6.11 12.98
C ASN A 83 -19.78 -6.36 11.65
N GLU A 84 -19.72 -5.37 10.76
CA GLU A 84 -19.25 -5.57 9.38
C GLU A 84 -18.02 -4.77 9.02
N TYR A 85 -17.88 -3.54 9.54
CA TYR A 85 -16.87 -2.57 9.12
C TYR A 85 -15.87 -2.14 10.20
N SER A 86 -15.69 -2.93 11.25
CA SER A 86 -14.84 -2.60 12.40
C SER A 86 -13.38 -2.25 12.03
N ASN A 87 -12.89 -2.74 10.90
CA ASN A 87 -11.55 -2.46 10.37
C ASN A 87 -11.48 -1.23 9.45
N ALA A 88 -12.63 -0.65 9.08
CA ALA A 88 -12.66 0.54 8.23
C ALA A 88 -12.25 1.80 9.03
N ASN A 89 -11.49 2.71 8.40
CA ASN A 89 -11.31 4.02 9.02
C ASN A 89 -12.61 4.84 8.94
N PHE A 90 -12.81 5.74 9.90
CA PHE A 90 -14.08 6.44 10.04
C PHE A 90 -14.47 7.27 8.80
N SER A 91 -13.50 7.91 8.12
CA SER A 91 -13.79 8.65 6.89
C SER A 91 -14.29 7.72 5.77
N HIS A 92 -13.62 6.58 5.60
CA HIS A 92 -14.04 5.59 4.61
C HIS A 92 -15.42 5.00 4.93
N PHE A 93 -15.69 4.73 6.21
CA PHE A 93 -16.99 4.24 6.62
C PHE A 93 -18.10 5.29 6.39
N CYS A 94 -17.86 6.59 6.62
CA CYS A 94 -18.80 7.65 6.27
C CYS A 94 -19.15 7.65 4.78
N GLU A 95 -18.18 7.38 3.90
CA GLU A 95 -18.40 7.27 2.45
C GLU A 95 -19.26 6.04 2.10
N ILE A 96 -19.02 4.91 2.78
CA ILE A 96 -19.83 3.69 2.62
C ILE A 96 -21.26 3.95 3.05
N VAL A 97 -21.47 4.56 4.22
CA VAL A 97 -22.81 4.91 4.74
C VAL A 97 -23.55 5.85 3.79
N TYR A 98 -22.85 6.83 3.22
CA TYR A 98 -23.45 7.71 2.20
C TYR A 98 -23.86 6.95 0.94
N ARG A 99 -22.99 6.08 0.45
CA ARG A 99 -23.21 5.26 -0.77
C ARG A 99 -24.41 4.31 -0.62
N GLU A 100 -24.51 3.63 0.54
CA GLU A 100 -25.51 2.55 0.75
C GLU A 100 -26.84 3.05 1.27
N PHE A 101 -26.80 4.07 2.15
CA PHE A 101 -28.00 4.54 2.85
C PHE A 101 -28.38 5.97 2.49
N ASN A 102 -27.63 6.62 1.62
CA ASN A 102 -27.77 8.05 1.27
C ASN A 102 -27.79 8.98 2.50
N ILE A 103 -27.13 8.57 3.60
CA ILE A 103 -27.05 9.34 4.84
C ILE A 103 -25.68 10.01 4.91
N LYS A 104 -25.65 11.35 4.81
CA LYS A 104 -24.42 12.13 4.91
C LYS A 104 -24.04 12.35 6.37
N ILE A 105 -22.95 11.74 6.82
CA ILE A 105 -22.40 11.89 8.16
C ILE A 105 -21.00 12.45 8.08
N SER A 106 -20.67 13.39 8.99
CA SER A 106 -19.29 13.88 9.10
C SER A 106 -18.44 12.93 9.94
N ASP A 107 -17.13 12.85 9.63
CA ASP A 107 -16.14 12.10 10.42
C ASP A 107 -16.17 12.45 11.91
N THR A 108 -16.39 13.74 12.20
CA THR A 108 -16.46 14.24 13.58
C THR A 108 -17.69 13.72 14.32
N THR A 109 -18.83 13.62 13.64
CA THR A 109 -20.08 13.08 14.19
C THR A 109 -19.96 11.60 14.45
N LEU A 110 -19.47 10.82 13.47
CA LEU A 110 -19.24 9.39 13.61
C LEU A 110 -18.22 9.09 14.72
N ASN A 111 -17.12 9.84 14.77
CA ASN A 111 -16.09 9.70 15.81
C ASN A 111 -16.66 9.93 17.21
N LYS A 112 -17.56 10.90 17.36
CA LYS A 112 -18.25 11.13 18.63
C LYS A 112 -19.12 9.95 19.02
N TRP A 113 -19.95 9.42 18.11
CA TRP A 113 -20.83 8.28 18.39
C TRP A 113 -20.06 7.01 18.75
N LEU A 114 -19.03 6.67 17.96
CA LEU A 114 -18.23 5.47 18.21
C LEU A 114 -17.37 5.58 19.48
N ARG A 115 -16.98 6.80 19.89
CA ARG A 115 -16.31 7.02 21.19
C ARG A 115 -17.25 6.88 22.38
N GLU A 116 -18.53 7.19 22.21
CA GLU A 116 -19.53 6.95 23.23
C GLU A 116 -19.65 5.43 23.52
N GLU A 117 -19.28 4.58 22.54
CA GLU A 117 -19.22 3.10 22.62
C GLU A 117 -17.78 2.58 22.83
N ASP A 118 -16.84 3.42 23.29
CA ASP A 118 -15.44 3.09 23.53
C ASP A 118 -14.66 2.58 22.28
N ILE A 119 -15.16 2.84 21.07
CA ILE A 119 -14.56 2.41 19.82
C ILE A 119 -13.61 3.49 19.28
N ILE A 120 -12.37 3.07 18.96
CA ILE A 120 -11.30 3.94 18.46
C ILE A 120 -10.99 3.61 17.00
N SER A 121 -10.83 4.66 16.18
CA SER A 121 -10.47 4.48 14.77
C SER A 121 -9.14 3.72 14.59
N PRO A 122 -9.04 2.79 13.63
CA PRO A 122 -7.78 2.12 13.29
C PRO A 122 -6.63 3.10 12.95
N LYS A 123 -6.93 4.31 12.46
CA LYS A 123 -5.95 5.38 12.22
C LYS A 123 -5.47 6.13 13.48
N ALA A 124 -5.93 5.80 14.66
CA ALA A 124 -5.55 6.49 15.91
C ALA A 124 -4.05 6.41 16.27
N ARG A 125 -3.22 5.65 15.53
CA ARG A 125 -1.76 5.54 15.72
C ARG A 125 -1.03 6.89 15.71
N ARG A 126 -1.48 7.88 14.91
CA ARG A 126 -0.89 9.24 14.93
C ARG A 126 -1.12 9.95 16.25
N ARG A 127 -2.28 9.75 16.89
CA ARG A 127 -2.60 10.30 18.19
C ARG A 127 -1.77 9.64 19.28
N THR A 128 -1.54 8.33 19.18
CA THR A 128 -0.67 7.58 20.11
C THR A 128 0.77 8.14 20.07
N LYS A 129 1.33 8.42 18.89
CA LYS A 129 2.64 9.10 18.76
C LYS A 129 2.63 10.49 19.41
N LYS A 130 1.58 11.28 19.19
CA LYS A 130 1.44 12.62 19.81
C LYS A 130 1.34 12.53 21.33
N LEU A 131 0.57 11.59 21.85
CA LEU A 131 0.46 11.31 23.29
C LEU A 131 1.79 10.83 23.86
N LEU A 132 2.49 9.93 23.16
CA LEU A 132 3.83 9.48 23.57
C LEU A 132 4.83 10.63 23.65
N LYS A 133 4.85 11.53 22.66
CA LYS A 133 5.66 12.75 22.69
C LYS A 133 5.29 13.66 23.88
N GLN A 134 4.01 13.82 24.16
CA GLN A 134 3.56 14.60 25.32
C GLN A 134 3.99 13.97 26.64
N GLN A 135 3.86 12.63 26.77
CA GLN A 135 4.32 11.89 27.94
C GLN A 135 5.85 11.98 28.11
N LEU A 136 6.62 11.86 27.02
CA LEU A 136 8.07 12.02 27.05
C LEU A 136 8.46 13.46 27.44
N LYS A 137 7.81 14.48 26.91
CA LYS A 137 8.02 15.88 27.30
C LYS A 137 7.70 16.11 28.80
N PHE A 138 6.60 15.54 29.29
CA PHE A 138 6.24 15.61 30.71
C PHE A 138 7.27 14.91 31.60
N LYS A 139 7.73 13.70 31.22
CA LYS A 139 8.83 13.00 31.93
C LYS A 139 10.13 13.79 31.89
N MET A 140 10.46 14.43 30.77
CA MET A 140 11.65 15.27 30.62
C MET A 140 11.60 16.48 31.58
N ASN A 141 10.44 17.14 31.70
CA ASN A 141 10.28 18.29 32.58
C ASN A 141 10.39 17.91 34.08
N ASN A 142 9.90 16.74 34.44
CA ASN A 142 9.89 16.25 35.82
C ASN A 142 11.19 15.53 36.24
N SER A 143 12.10 15.23 35.29
CA SER A 143 13.37 14.58 35.59
C SER A 143 14.42 15.59 36.06
N LYS A 144 15.14 15.27 37.18
CA LYS A 144 16.26 16.07 37.71
C LYS A 144 17.61 15.66 37.05
N SER A 145 17.71 14.46 36.48
CA SER A 145 18.95 13.93 35.92
C SER A 145 19.19 14.46 34.48
N LYS A 146 20.37 15.04 34.23
CA LYS A 146 20.80 15.50 32.90
C LYS A 146 20.89 14.36 31.89
N LYS A 147 21.35 13.16 32.31
CA LYS A 147 21.45 11.98 31.42
C LYS A 147 20.10 11.54 30.94
N ILE A 148 19.12 11.39 31.83
CA ILE A 148 17.73 11.01 31.46
C ILE A 148 17.08 12.05 30.53
N LYS A 149 17.35 13.35 30.76
CA LYS A 149 16.85 14.41 29.87
C LYS A 149 17.42 14.31 28.46
N ASN A 150 18.69 13.97 28.32
CA ASN A 150 19.31 13.78 26.99
C ASN A 150 18.77 12.53 26.31
N ASP A 151 18.67 11.39 26.96
CA ASP A 151 18.09 10.16 26.42
C ASP A 151 16.64 10.36 25.94
N ILE A 152 15.86 11.17 26.69
CA ILE A 152 14.49 11.53 26.28
C ILE A 152 14.49 12.49 25.07
N LYS A 153 15.42 13.47 25.05
CA LYS A 153 15.57 14.35 23.85
C LYS A 153 15.90 13.56 22.59
N ASP A 154 16.83 12.60 22.70
CA ASP A 154 17.22 11.73 21.59
C ASP A 154 16.06 10.85 21.15
N SER A 155 15.27 10.35 22.09
CA SER A 155 14.04 9.59 21.80
C SER A 155 12.99 10.46 21.09
N ILE A 156 12.82 11.72 21.46
CA ILE A 156 11.92 12.67 20.80
C ILE A 156 12.47 13.03 19.42
N ALA A 157 13.77 13.28 19.29
CA ALA A 157 14.43 13.57 18.00
C ALA A 157 14.29 12.42 17.02
N LEU A 158 14.47 11.16 17.45
CA LEU A 158 14.23 9.95 16.66
C LEU A 158 12.78 9.84 16.15
N ILE A 159 11.80 10.27 16.98
CA ILE A 159 10.39 10.31 16.56
C ILE A 159 10.17 11.42 15.54
N ASP A 160 10.86 12.57 15.66
CA ASP A 160 10.76 13.73 14.78
C ASP A 160 11.54 13.53 13.46
N GLU A 161 12.73 12.91 13.52
CA GLU A 161 13.56 12.60 12.35
C GLU A 161 12.84 11.70 11.35
N LYS A 162 12.06 10.73 11.81
CA LYS A 162 11.21 9.89 10.97
C LYS A 162 10.09 10.67 10.25
N ASP A 163 9.78 11.88 10.69
CA ASP A 163 8.71 12.73 10.12
C ASP A 163 9.27 13.97 9.37
N ALA A 164 10.59 14.25 9.45
CA ALA A 164 11.22 15.52 9.04
C ALA A 164 11.97 15.45 7.70
N HIS A 165 11.40 14.80 6.67
CA HIS A 165 12.02 14.84 5.35
C HIS A 165 11.43 15.96 4.49
N PRO A 166 12.29 16.76 3.79
CA PRO A 166 11.80 17.78 2.85
C PRO A 166 10.97 17.10 1.76
N ARG A 167 9.77 17.63 1.54
CA ARG A 167 8.88 17.11 0.50
C ARG A 167 9.46 17.45 -0.87
N ARG A 168 9.74 16.44 -1.69
CA ARG A 168 10.05 16.68 -3.11
C ARG A 168 8.85 17.36 -3.78
N PRO A 169 9.04 18.44 -4.56
CA PRO A 169 7.96 19.03 -5.34
C PRO A 169 7.35 18.00 -6.29
N ARG A 170 6.12 18.22 -6.71
CA ARG A 170 5.48 17.39 -7.74
C ARG A 170 6.11 17.64 -9.11
N SER A 171 6.05 16.64 -9.97
CA SER A 171 6.33 16.83 -11.39
C SER A 171 5.39 17.86 -11.99
N LYS A 172 5.88 18.62 -12.97
CA LYS A 172 5.10 19.69 -13.58
C LYS A 172 4.06 19.17 -14.57
N TYR A 173 4.37 18.07 -15.24
CA TYR A 173 3.58 17.51 -16.32
C TYR A 173 3.08 16.12 -15.98
N VAL A 174 1.87 15.80 -16.41
CA VAL A 174 1.29 14.45 -16.32
C VAL A 174 2.09 13.53 -17.25
N GLY A 175 2.50 12.34 -16.75
CA GLY A 175 3.36 11.41 -17.49
C GLY A 175 4.87 11.68 -17.38
N GLU A 176 5.29 12.78 -16.74
CA GLU A 176 6.72 13.10 -16.57
C GLU A 176 7.44 12.12 -15.63
N THR A 177 6.80 11.78 -14.51
CA THR A 177 7.37 10.82 -13.56
C THR A 177 6.27 9.94 -13.00
N ILE A 178 6.41 8.65 -13.18
CA ILE A 178 5.54 7.64 -12.60
C ILE A 178 6.30 6.94 -11.47
N GLN A 179 5.76 6.98 -10.25
CA GLN A 179 6.31 6.22 -9.14
C GLN A 179 5.67 4.83 -9.12
N MET A 180 6.49 3.78 -9.12
CA MET A 180 6.05 2.40 -9.12
C MET A 180 6.59 1.66 -7.89
N ASP A 181 5.75 0.84 -7.28
CA ASP A 181 6.10 0.07 -6.08
C ASP A 181 5.20 -1.17 -5.94
N ALA A 182 5.67 -2.18 -5.20
CA ALA A 182 4.86 -3.32 -4.82
C ALA A 182 4.70 -3.39 -3.31
N SER A 183 3.48 -3.62 -2.85
CA SER A 183 3.13 -3.65 -1.44
C SER A 183 2.55 -5.00 -1.06
N SER A 184 3.24 -5.75 -0.19
CA SER A 184 2.72 -6.98 0.40
C SER A 184 1.79 -6.66 1.57
N PHE A 185 0.59 -7.24 1.57
CA PHE A 185 -0.38 -7.05 2.63
C PHE A 185 -1.40 -8.19 2.67
N ARG A 186 -2.12 -8.34 3.77
CA ARG A 186 -3.28 -9.24 3.87
C ARG A 186 -4.50 -8.52 3.28
N TRP A 187 -4.71 -8.72 1.99
CA TRP A 187 -5.79 -8.03 1.27
C TRP A 187 -7.14 -8.70 1.51
N ILE A 188 -7.16 -10.02 1.62
CA ILE A 188 -8.35 -10.84 1.91
C ILE A 188 -7.99 -11.82 3.04
N ASP A 189 -8.77 -11.84 4.09
CA ASP A 189 -8.67 -12.72 5.27
C ASP A 189 -7.24 -13.13 5.68
N LYS A 190 -6.79 -14.34 5.30
CA LYS A 190 -5.51 -14.92 5.72
C LYS A 190 -4.43 -14.85 4.65
N GLU A 191 -4.78 -14.59 3.39
CA GLU A 191 -3.83 -14.62 2.29
C GLU A 191 -3.05 -13.31 2.16
N ILE A 192 -1.76 -13.43 1.89
CA ILE A 192 -0.89 -12.30 1.60
C ILE A 192 -0.69 -12.26 0.10
N TRP A 193 -1.11 -11.16 -0.52
CA TRP A 193 -0.84 -10.86 -1.92
C TRP A 193 0.02 -9.62 -2.03
N HIS A 194 0.62 -9.44 -3.20
CA HIS A 194 1.40 -8.27 -3.56
C HIS A 194 0.59 -7.39 -4.51
N LEU A 195 0.35 -6.14 -4.13
CA LEU A 195 -0.24 -5.14 -5.00
C LEU A 195 0.87 -4.35 -5.67
N HIS A 196 1.04 -4.55 -6.97
CA HIS A 196 1.87 -3.72 -7.82
C HIS A 196 1.07 -2.48 -8.20
N VAL A 197 1.61 -1.29 -7.98
CA VAL A 197 0.88 -0.04 -8.23
C VAL A 197 1.80 1.03 -8.80
N ALA A 198 1.26 1.80 -9.73
CA ALA A 198 1.91 2.96 -10.31
C ALA A 198 1.05 4.22 -10.12
N ILE A 199 1.69 5.30 -9.68
CA ILE A 199 1.04 6.60 -9.43
C ILE A 199 1.77 7.69 -10.22
N ASP A 200 1.01 8.53 -10.89
CA ASP A 200 1.56 9.73 -11.52
C ASP A 200 1.95 10.77 -10.44
N ASP A 201 3.17 11.26 -10.53
CA ASP A 201 3.72 12.20 -9.55
C ASP A 201 3.08 13.59 -9.63
N ALA A 202 2.57 13.98 -10.79
CA ALA A 202 1.98 15.28 -11.03
C ALA A 202 0.59 15.40 -10.39
N ASP A 203 -0.37 14.59 -10.82
CA ASP A 203 -1.76 14.67 -10.39
C ASP A 203 -2.15 13.68 -9.29
N GLY A 204 -1.32 12.66 -9.05
CA GLY A 204 -1.55 11.63 -8.04
C GLY A 204 -2.58 10.58 -8.46
N LYS A 205 -2.88 10.45 -9.75
CA LYS A 205 -3.71 9.36 -10.28
C LYS A 205 -2.97 8.04 -10.20
N ILE A 206 -3.69 6.99 -9.85
CA ILE A 206 -3.24 5.63 -10.08
C ILE A 206 -3.38 5.35 -11.57
N VAL A 207 -2.26 5.10 -12.25
CA VAL A 207 -2.22 4.85 -13.69
C VAL A 207 -2.15 3.37 -14.04
N GLY A 208 -1.88 2.51 -13.04
CA GLY A 208 -1.92 1.07 -13.18
C GLY A 208 -1.84 0.39 -11.81
N ALA A 209 -2.54 -0.75 -11.66
CA ALA A 209 -2.43 -1.59 -10.49
C ALA A 209 -2.80 -3.04 -10.80
N TYR A 210 -2.09 -3.98 -10.14
CA TYR A 210 -2.28 -5.40 -10.35
C TYR A 210 -1.91 -6.21 -9.11
N PHE A 211 -2.75 -7.16 -8.73
CA PHE A 211 -2.47 -8.12 -7.68
C PHE A 211 -1.75 -9.34 -8.22
N ASP A 212 -0.73 -9.81 -7.50
CA ASP A 212 -0.08 -11.10 -7.73
C ASP A 212 0.21 -11.78 -6.38
N TYR A 213 0.43 -13.09 -6.38
CA TYR A 213 0.79 -13.85 -5.18
C TYR A 213 2.17 -13.46 -4.63
N GLN A 214 3.05 -12.99 -5.49
CA GLN A 214 4.39 -12.53 -5.15
C GLN A 214 4.72 -11.24 -5.93
N GLU A 215 5.81 -10.60 -5.57
CA GLU A 215 6.36 -9.53 -6.37
C GLU A 215 7.09 -10.12 -7.58
N THR A 216 6.48 -9.98 -8.75
CA THR A 216 6.93 -10.63 -9.99
C THR A 216 7.10 -9.63 -11.13
N LEU A 217 7.92 -10.01 -12.12
CA LEU A 217 8.01 -9.29 -13.39
C LEU A 217 6.63 -9.20 -14.07
N LYS A 218 5.83 -10.28 -14.02
CA LYS A 218 4.48 -10.31 -14.57
C LYS A 218 3.58 -9.25 -13.95
N GLY A 219 3.67 -9.05 -12.62
CA GLY A 219 2.91 -8.00 -11.94
C GLY A 219 3.26 -6.60 -12.46
N TYR A 220 4.55 -6.32 -12.60
CA TYR A 220 5.02 -5.05 -13.16
C TYR A 220 4.68 -4.87 -14.65
N TYR A 221 4.72 -5.94 -15.44
CA TYR A 221 4.31 -5.91 -16.84
C TYR A 221 2.81 -5.64 -16.99
N ASN A 222 1.96 -6.20 -16.13
CA ASN A 222 0.53 -5.89 -16.12
C ASN A 222 0.27 -4.41 -15.80
N VAL A 223 1.02 -3.83 -14.85
CA VAL A 223 0.93 -2.40 -14.56
C VAL A 223 1.40 -1.56 -15.75
N LEU A 224 2.54 -1.92 -16.36
CA LEU A 224 3.06 -1.22 -17.53
C LEU A 224 2.09 -1.32 -18.73
N HIS A 225 1.53 -2.50 -18.97
CA HIS A 225 0.50 -2.71 -19.99
C HIS A 225 -0.70 -1.76 -19.80
N GLN A 226 -1.20 -1.63 -18.57
CA GLN A 226 -2.30 -0.69 -18.27
C GLN A 226 -1.91 0.76 -18.56
N ILE A 227 -0.67 1.16 -18.25
CA ILE A 227 -0.17 2.52 -18.53
C ILE A 227 -0.12 2.76 -20.03
N LEU A 228 0.52 1.86 -20.78
CA LEU A 228 0.68 1.98 -22.23
C LEU A 228 -0.66 2.01 -22.95
N THR A 229 -1.60 1.16 -22.55
CA THR A 229 -2.92 1.05 -23.18
C THR A 229 -3.84 2.23 -22.87
N ASN A 230 -3.80 2.77 -21.63
CA ASN A 230 -4.76 3.79 -21.21
C ASN A 230 -4.23 5.23 -21.29
N HIS A 231 -2.90 5.41 -21.23
CA HIS A 231 -2.28 6.73 -21.11
C HIS A 231 -1.24 7.00 -22.19
N GLY A 232 -0.48 5.99 -22.61
CA GLY A 232 0.64 6.10 -23.53
C GLY A 232 1.99 5.88 -22.83
N ILE A 233 3.08 6.28 -23.48
CA ILE A 233 4.44 6.04 -23.00
C ILE A 233 4.84 7.19 -22.04
N PRO A 234 5.12 6.92 -20.73
CA PRO A 234 5.61 7.92 -19.79
C PRO A 234 7.09 8.21 -20.01
N ALA A 235 7.56 9.38 -19.55
CA ALA A 235 8.99 9.75 -19.72
C ALA A 235 9.90 9.01 -18.73
N LEU A 236 9.50 8.84 -17.46
CA LEU A 236 10.38 8.33 -16.41
C LEU A 236 9.63 7.46 -15.39
N PHE A 237 10.18 6.27 -15.10
CA PHE A 237 9.82 5.49 -13.92
C PHE A 237 10.75 5.79 -12.75
N TYR A 238 10.14 5.98 -11.58
CA TYR A 238 10.84 6.15 -10.32
C TYR A 238 10.55 4.97 -9.39
N THR A 239 11.54 4.10 -9.19
CA THR A 239 11.39 2.81 -8.49
C THR A 239 12.40 2.66 -7.35
N ASP A 240 12.32 1.60 -6.56
CA ASP A 240 13.38 1.23 -5.62
C ASP A 240 14.49 0.41 -6.31
N LYS A 241 15.58 0.19 -5.57
CA LYS A 241 16.69 -0.64 -6.02
C LYS A 241 16.39 -2.13 -5.84
N ARG A 242 15.40 -2.65 -6.56
CA ARG A 242 15.09 -4.07 -6.57
C ARG A 242 15.65 -4.77 -7.79
N THR A 243 15.84 -6.08 -7.68
CA THR A 243 16.42 -6.92 -8.74
C THR A 243 15.61 -6.94 -10.03
N VAL A 244 14.31 -6.58 -9.97
CA VAL A 244 13.47 -6.43 -11.17
C VAL A 244 13.86 -5.21 -11.99
N PHE A 245 14.35 -4.13 -11.35
CA PHE A 245 14.69 -2.87 -12.00
C PHE A 245 16.19 -2.66 -12.20
N GLU A 246 17.01 -3.17 -11.28
CA GLU A 246 18.45 -3.01 -11.31
C GLU A 246 19.11 -4.30 -10.80
N TYR A 247 19.95 -4.93 -11.60
CA TYR A 247 20.73 -6.11 -11.22
C TYR A 247 22.23 -5.80 -11.29
N LYS A 248 22.91 -5.85 -10.12
CA LYS A 248 24.37 -5.74 -10.04
C LYS A 248 24.97 -7.10 -9.70
N ARG A 249 25.75 -7.69 -10.60
CA ARG A 249 26.55 -8.88 -10.30
C ARG A 249 27.63 -8.54 -9.27
N LYS A 250 27.67 -9.30 -8.17
CA LYS A 250 28.67 -9.10 -7.09
C LYS A 250 30.11 -9.44 -7.50
N ASP A 251 30.29 -10.24 -8.54
CA ASP A 251 31.59 -10.87 -8.85
C ASP A 251 32.34 -10.31 -10.05
N ARG A 252 31.85 -9.28 -10.74
CA ARG A 252 32.57 -8.60 -11.83
C ARG A 252 32.36 -7.08 -11.76
N PRO A 253 33.41 -6.31 -11.42
CA PRO A 253 33.24 -4.88 -11.21
C PRO A 253 33.22 -4.00 -12.49
N PHE A 254 33.47 -4.51 -13.68
CA PHE A 254 33.63 -3.68 -14.88
C PHE A 254 33.17 -4.40 -16.16
N ASP A 255 31.88 -4.59 -16.38
CA ASP A 255 31.30 -4.65 -17.72
C ASP A 255 29.85 -4.08 -17.61
N ASP A 256 29.73 -2.81 -17.96
CA ASP A 256 28.49 -2.01 -17.86
C ASP A 256 27.42 -2.39 -18.90
N GLU A 257 27.67 -3.34 -19.81
CA GLU A 257 26.80 -3.59 -20.95
C GLU A 257 25.80 -4.74 -20.79
N ASP A 258 25.93 -5.62 -19.76
CA ASP A 258 25.15 -6.88 -19.72
C ASP A 258 24.18 -7.03 -18.53
N THR A 259 23.80 -5.98 -17.85
CA THR A 259 22.96 -6.10 -16.63
C THR A 259 21.57 -5.47 -16.72
N PHE A 260 21.03 -5.30 -17.90
CA PHE A 260 19.63 -4.92 -18.05
C PHE A 260 18.72 -6.04 -17.56
N THR A 261 17.88 -5.73 -16.59
CA THR A 261 16.78 -6.62 -16.25
C THR A 261 15.78 -6.63 -17.42
N GLN A 262 14.96 -7.69 -17.53
CA GLN A 262 13.95 -7.75 -18.60
C GLN A 262 13.00 -6.54 -18.57
N PHE A 263 12.65 -6.05 -17.37
CA PHE A 263 11.83 -4.84 -17.23
C PHE A 263 12.55 -3.59 -17.76
N SER A 264 13.84 -3.43 -17.41
CA SER A 264 14.64 -2.30 -17.90
C SER A 264 14.84 -2.34 -19.42
N TYR A 265 14.98 -3.54 -19.97
CA TYR A 265 15.08 -3.73 -21.42
C TYR A 265 13.78 -3.31 -22.13
N ALA A 266 12.63 -3.75 -21.62
CA ALA A 266 11.34 -3.34 -22.16
C ALA A 266 11.13 -1.82 -22.10
N CYS A 267 11.51 -1.19 -20.98
CA CYS A 267 11.43 0.27 -20.83
C CYS A 267 12.38 1.00 -21.79
N HIS A 268 13.60 0.51 -21.94
CA HIS A 268 14.58 1.09 -22.88
C HIS A 268 14.07 1.05 -24.32
N ASN A 269 13.47 -0.06 -24.76
CA ASN A 269 12.88 -0.18 -26.10
C ASN A 269 11.74 0.80 -26.33
N LEU A 270 11.00 1.16 -25.27
CA LEU A 270 9.93 2.15 -25.29
C LEU A 270 10.41 3.59 -25.11
N GLY A 271 11.72 3.81 -24.91
CA GLY A 271 12.26 5.15 -24.61
C GLY A 271 11.91 5.66 -23.22
N ILE A 272 11.60 4.78 -22.27
CA ILE A 272 11.26 5.14 -20.89
C ILE A 272 12.53 5.08 -20.02
N ASP A 273 12.87 6.17 -19.38
CA ASP A 273 13.95 6.19 -18.41
C ASP A 273 13.56 5.51 -17.10
N ILE A 274 14.52 4.83 -16.44
CA ILE A 274 14.32 4.27 -15.11
C ILE A 274 15.29 4.93 -14.13
N LYS A 275 14.75 5.52 -13.07
CA LYS A 275 15.54 6.06 -11.97
C LYS A 275 15.27 5.30 -10.70
N THR A 276 16.28 4.59 -10.19
CA THR A 276 16.19 3.85 -8.95
C THR A 276 16.67 4.67 -7.76
N THR A 277 16.08 4.47 -6.60
CA THR A 277 16.49 5.13 -5.35
C THR A 277 16.48 4.15 -4.18
N SER A 278 17.50 4.27 -3.32
CA SER A 278 17.52 3.59 -2.02
C SER A 278 16.89 4.43 -0.90
N VAL A 279 16.50 5.68 -1.20
CA VAL A 279 15.97 6.62 -0.21
C VAL A 279 14.45 6.52 -0.18
N PRO A 280 13.83 5.95 0.88
CA PRO A 280 12.37 5.74 0.97
C PRO A 280 11.60 7.05 0.80
N GLN A 281 12.13 8.16 1.33
CA GLN A 281 11.48 9.46 1.29
C GLN A 281 11.27 10.02 -0.12
N ALA A 282 12.10 9.59 -1.06
CA ALA A 282 12.01 10.01 -2.45
C ALA A 282 10.75 9.44 -3.14
N LYS A 283 10.20 8.32 -2.63
CA LYS A 283 8.96 7.66 -3.10
C LYS A 283 7.76 7.89 -2.18
N GLY A 284 7.79 8.91 -1.37
CA GLY A 284 6.76 9.16 -0.34
C GLY A 284 5.33 9.33 -0.87
N ARG A 285 5.09 9.40 -2.19
CA ARG A 285 3.73 9.42 -2.76
C ARG A 285 3.18 8.03 -2.93
N VAL A 286 3.94 7.13 -3.56
CA VAL A 286 3.50 5.72 -3.71
C VAL A 286 3.41 5.03 -2.36
N GLU A 287 4.31 5.34 -1.41
CA GLU A 287 4.21 4.80 -0.04
C GLU A 287 2.92 5.26 0.67
N ARG A 288 2.55 6.54 0.55
CA ARG A 288 1.29 7.05 1.11
C ARG A 288 0.06 6.47 0.40
N LEU A 289 0.16 6.27 -0.91
CA LEU A 289 -0.87 5.56 -1.67
C LEU A 289 -1.04 4.15 -1.12
N ASN A 290 0.05 3.38 -1.00
CA ASN A 290 0.02 2.03 -0.44
C ASN A 290 -0.63 1.99 0.95
N GLN A 291 -0.26 2.92 1.86
CA GLN A 291 -0.90 3.03 3.17
C GLN A 291 -2.41 3.33 3.07
N THR A 292 -2.82 4.14 2.09
CA THR A 292 -4.24 4.45 1.88
C THR A 292 -4.98 3.24 1.33
N LEU A 293 -4.42 2.56 0.34
CA LEU A 293 -5.00 1.33 -0.24
C LEU A 293 -5.08 0.21 0.80
N GLN A 294 -4.04 -0.04 1.58
CA GLN A 294 -4.04 -1.02 2.69
C GLN A 294 -5.13 -0.74 3.74
N SER A 295 -5.53 0.52 3.92
CA SER A 295 -6.58 0.87 4.88
C SER A 295 -8.00 0.83 4.31
N ARG A 296 -8.17 0.82 2.99
CA ARG A 296 -9.47 0.95 2.31
C ARG A 296 -9.82 -0.29 1.49
N LEU A 297 -8.88 -0.74 0.67
CA LEU A 297 -9.13 -1.79 -0.32
C LEU A 297 -9.55 -3.14 0.29
N PRO A 298 -9.02 -3.60 1.45
CA PRO A 298 -9.50 -4.82 2.10
C PRO A 298 -10.98 -4.75 2.47
N VAL A 299 -11.46 -3.58 2.89
CA VAL A 299 -12.88 -3.37 3.22
C VAL A 299 -13.74 -3.42 1.96
N GLU A 300 -13.29 -2.77 0.88
CA GLU A 300 -14.00 -2.76 -0.40
C GLU A 300 -14.04 -4.16 -1.04
N LEU A 301 -12.95 -4.92 -0.99
CA LEU A 301 -12.89 -6.30 -1.49
C LEU A 301 -13.84 -7.22 -0.70
N LYS A 302 -13.86 -7.10 0.62
CA LYS A 302 -14.79 -7.84 1.50
C LYS A 302 -16.24 -7.48 1.19
N TYR A 303 -16.54 -6.19 1.04
CA TYR A 303 -17.86 -5.70 0.68
C TYR A 303 -18.34 -6.27 -0.67
N ALA A 304 -17.44 -6.28 -1.66
CA ALA A 304 -17.69 -6.86 -2.98
C ALA A 304 -17.71 -8.41 -2.99
N ARG A 305 -17.53 -9.06 -1.83
CA ARG A 305 -17.48 -10.53 -1.66
C ARG A 305 -16.45 -11.22 -2.55
N ILE A 306 -15.31 -10.57 -2.76
CA ILE A 306 -14.22 -11.09 -3.58
C ILE A 306 -13.37 -12.02 -2.71
N THR A 307 -13.07 -13.21 -3.22
CA THR A 307 -12.33 -14.26 -2.51
C THR A 307 -11.09 -14.76 -3.26
N ASN A 308 -10.93 -14.41 -4.53
CA ASN A 308 -9.80 -14.83 -5.35
C ASN A 308 -9.11 -13.65 -6.02
N ILE A 309 -7.89 -13.86 -6.48
CA ILE A 309 -7.03 -12.80 -7.02
C ILE A 309 -7.48 -12.34 -8.41
N GLU A 310 -8.07 -13.24 -9.20
CA GLU A 310 -8.55 -12.96 -10.56
C GLU A 310 -9.71 -11.95 -10.51
N ASP A 311 -10.68 -12.19 -9.65
CA ASP A 311 -11.82 -11.27 -9.45
C ASP A 311 -11.38 -9.98 -8.75
N ALA A 312 -10.37 -10.05 -7.86
CA ALA A 312 -9.75 -8.86 -7.28
C ALA A 312 -9.12 -7.96 -8.34
N ASN A 313 -8.44 -8.53 -9.34
CA ASN A 313 -7.86 -7.78 -10.46
C ASN A 313 -8.93 -7.14 -11.36
N LYS A 314 -10.05 -7.84 -11.62
CA LYS A 314 -11.18 -7.26 -12.35
C LYS A 314 -11.81 -6.09 -11.57
N PHE A 315 -12.03 -6.28 -10.28
CA PHE A 315 -12.56 -5.25 -9.39
C PHE A 315 -11.66 -4.02 -9.33
N LEU A 316 -10.34 -4.23 -9.29
CA LEU A 316 -9.34 -3.18 -9.15
C LEU A 316 -9.47 -2.11 -10.27
N ASN A 317 -9.77 -2.52 -11.50
CA ASN A 317 -9.97 -1.60 -12.62
C ASN A 317 -11.12 -0.60 -12.39
N SER A 318 -12.23 -1.07 -11.83
CA SER A 318 -13.38 -0.21 -11.50
C SER A 318 -13.11 0.64 -10.24
N TYR A 319 -12.41 0.07 -9.26
CA TYR A 319 -12.04 0.76 -8.03
C TYR A 319 -11.08 1.92 -8.29
N ILE A 320 -10.07 1.73 -9.15
CA ILE A 320 -9.09 2.76 -9.52
C ILE A 320 -9.79 4.00 -10.09
N LYS A 321 -10.78 3.82 -10.96
CA LYS A 321 -11.54 4.94 -11.53
C LYS A 321 -12.21 5.76 -10.43
N LYS A 322 -12.95 5.11 -9.53
CA LYS A 322 -13.60 5.76 -8.38
C LYS A 322 -12.57 6.44 -7.44
N PHE A 323 -11.45 5.76 -7.20
CA PHE A 323 -10.39 6.29 -6.34
C PHE A 323 -9.75 7.55 -6.95
N ASN A 324 -9.47 7.54 -8.24
CA ASN A 324 -8.91 8.68 -8.95
C ASN A 324 -9.87 9.87 -8.96
N ASP A 325 -11.16 9.64 -9.21
CA ASP A 325 -12.18 10.71 -9.17
C ASP A 325 -12.26 11.38 -7.80
N GLN A 326 -12.01 10.62 -6.73
CA GLN A 326 -12.11 11.13 -5.37
C GLN A 326 -10.82 11.78 -4.84
N PHE A 327 -9.66 11.24 -5.19
CA PHE A 327 -8.38 11.57 -4.54
C PHE A 327 -7.35 12.25 -5.43
N ALA A 328 -7.50 12.15 -6.75
CA ALA A 328 -6.57 12.79 -7.66
C ALA A 328 -6.76 14.32 -7.65
N LEU A 329 -5.67 15.03 -7.94
CA LEU A 329 -5.72 16.47 -8.08
C LEU A 329 -6.31 16.83 -9.45
N GLN A 330 -7.31 17.68 -9.47
CA GLN A 330 -7.82 18.25 -10.71
C GLN A 330 -6.88 19.38 -11.15
N LEU A 331 -5.97 19.05 -12.05
CA LEU A 331 -5.01 20.00 -12.61
C LEU A 331 -5.55 20.54 -13.94
N ASN A 332 -6.29 21.66 -13.90
CA ASN A 332 -6.95 22.24 -15.07
C ASN A 332 -5.98 22.78 -16.15
N THR A 333 -4.67 22.88 -15.87
CA THR A 333 -3.68 23.55 -16.73
C THR A 333 -2.45 22.71 -17.06
N THR A 334 -2.36 21.48 -16.54
CA THR A 334 -1.15 20.67 -16.70
C THR A 334 -1.18 19.95 -18.05
N LYS A 335 -0.18 20.23 -18.90
CA LYS A 335 0.03 19.52 -20.16
C LYS A 335 0.48 18.07 -19.86
N SER A 336 0.06 17.13 -20.68
CA SER A 336 0.55 15.76 -20.68
C SER A 336 1.81 15.66 -21.53
N VAL A 337 2.77 14.87 -21.05
CA VAL A 337 3.99 14.49 -21.78
C VAL A 337 4.03 13.02 -22.12
N TYR A 338 2.90 12.30 -21.95
CA TYR A 338 2.78 10.95 -22.49
C TYR A 338 2.98 10.98 -24.00
N GLU A 339 3.80 10.09 -24.52
CA GLU A 339 3.89 9.87 -25.95
C GLU A 339 2.74 8.99 -26.44
N LYS A 340 2.59 8.91 -27.78
CA LYS A 340 1.52 8.15 -28.42
C LYS A 340 1.52 6.69 -27.92
N GLN A 341 0.34 6.15 -27.71
CA GLN A 341 0.16 4.74 -27.38
C GLN A 341 0.75 3.84 -28.45
N PRO A 342 1.58 2.84 -28.10
CA PRO A 342 2.05 1.84 -29.03
C PRO A 342 0.90 0.95 -29.50
N ASP A 343 1.07 0.27 -30.63
CA ASP A 343 0.11 -0.71 -31.08
C ASP A 343 0.06 -1.93 -30.15
N ILE A 344 -1.08 -2.63 -30.11
CA ILE A 344 -1.29 -3.79 -29.23
C ILE A 344 -0.23 -4.87 -29.49
N GLU A 345 0.14 -5.10 -30.75
CA GLU A 345 1.18 -6.07 -31.12
C GLU A 345 2.56 -5.63 -30.62
N GLU A 346 2.88 -4.35 -30.72
CA GLU A 346 4.12 -3.78 -30.21
C GLU A 346 4.20 -3.92 -28.68
N ILE A 347 3.11 -3.63 -27.97
CA ILE A 347 3.01 -3.83 -26.54
C ILE A 347 3.22 -5.31 -26.16
N ASN A 348 2.56 -6.21 -26.88
CA ASN A 348 2.62 -7.65 -26.65
C ASN A 348 4.06 -8.20 -26.77
N HIS A 349 4.79 -7.77 -27.79
CA HIS A 349 6.17 -8.19 -28.01
C HIS A 349 7.16 -7.51 -27.07
N THR A 350 6.96 -6.24 -26.75
CA THR A 350 7.85 -5.49 -25.85
C THR A 350 7.77 -6.01 -24.41
N LEU A 351 6.57 -6.42 -23.96
CA LEU A 351 6.37 -6.99 -22.62
C LEU A 351 6.57 -8.51 -22.58
N ALA A 352 7.32 -9.07 -23.52
CA ALA A 352 7.63 -10.48 -23.54
C ALA A 352 8.65 -10.87 -22.46
N VAL A 353 8.51 -12.09 -21.95
CA VAL A 353 9.45 -12.70 -21.01
C VAL A 353 10.43 -13.59 -21.77
N LEU A 354 11.70 -13.23 -21.69
CA LEU A 354 12.79 -13.95 -22.34
C LEU A 354 13.37 -15.00 -21.40
N SER A 355 13.51 -16.24 -21.88
CA SER A 355 14.04 -17.36 -21.09
C SER A 355 15.08 -18.16 -21.93
N PRO A 356 16.39 -18.09 -21.58
CA PRO A 356 17.39 -18.90 -22.27
C PRO A 356 17.15 -20.38 -22.01
N ARG A 357 17.18 -21.20 -23.05
CA ARG A 357 17.00 -22.65 -23.02
C ARG A 357 17.99 -23.32 -23.97
N LYS A 358 18.04 -24.63 -23.89
CA LYS A 358 18.78 -25.48 -24.82
C LYS A 358 17.87 -26.54 -25.40
N ILE A 359 18.09 -26.87 -26.65
CA ILE A 359 17.37 -27.94 -27.33
C ILE A 359 17.90 -29.29 -26.80
N ASP A 360 17.01 -30.22 -26.55
CA ASP A 360 17.33 -31.56 -26.06
C ASP A 360 17.65 -32.52 -27.20
N ALA A 361 17.93 -33.78 -26.84
CA ALA A 361 18.23 -34.85 -27.80
C ALA A 361 17.05 -35.24 -28.70
N ALA A 362 15.81 -34.98 -28.26
CA ALA A 362 14.59 -35.17 -29.02
C ALA A 362 14.20 -33.93 -29.86
N HIS A 363 15.14 -33.00 -30.05
CA HIS A 363 14.97 -31.74 -30.77
C HIS A 363 13.92 -30.80 -30.13
N CYS A 364 13.52 -31.08 -28.87
CA CYS A 364 12.49 -30.33 -28.15
C CYS A 364 13.09 -29.30 -27.18
N ILE A 365 12.28 -28.34 -26.79
CA ILE A 365 12.59 -27.30 -25.82
C ILE A 365 11.70 -27.50 -24.61
N ARG A 366 12.30 -27.73 -23.42
CA ARG A 366 11.54 -27.82 -22.18
C ARG A 366 11.27 -26.44 -21.60
N PHE A 367 9.98 -26.09 -21.47
CA PHE A 367 9.53 -24.83 -20.88
C PHE A 367 8.28 -25.05 -20.00
N LYS A 368 8.27 -24.54 -18.79
CA LYS A 368 7.16 -24.69 -17.80
C LYS A 368 6.66 -26.15 -17.64
N ASN A 369 7.59 -27.11 -17.57
CA ASN A 369 7.32 -28.55 -17.47
C ASN A 369 6.58 -29.18 -18.66
N ARG A 370 6.59 -28.51 -19.81
CA ARG A 370 6.07 -29.02 -21.08
C ARG A 370 7.20 -29.04 -22.10
N TYR A 371 7.02 -29.81 -23.15
CA TYR A 371 7.97 -29.93 -24.24
C TYR A 371 7.37 -29.34 -25.50
N TYR A 372 8.19 -28.61 -26.24
CA TYR A 372 7.78 -27.89 -27.45
C TYR A 372 8.76 -28.15 -28.57
N LEU A 373 8.24 -28.31 -29.79
CA LEU A 373 9.00 -28.43 -31.00
C LEU A 373 8.97 -27.11 -31.78
N PRO A 374 10.11 -26.59 -32.26
CA PRO A 374 10.14 -25.41 -33.10
C PRO A 374 9.45 -25.66 -34.43
N THR A 375 8.54 -24.76 -34.84
CA THR A 375 7.73 -24.89 -36.06
C THR A 375 7.81 -23.57 -36.83
N SER A 376 7.95 -23.66 -38.16
CA SER A 376 7.94 -22.46 -38.99
C SER A 376 6.53 -21.87 -39.07
N ASN A 377 6.40 -20.63 -39.55
CA ASN A 377 5.10 -19.95 -39.74
C ASN A 377 4.17 -20.70 -40.71
N GLU A 378 4.72 -21.59 -41.53
CA GLU A 378 3.98 -22.43 -42.44
C GLU A 378 3.57 -23.79 -41.84
N GLY A 379 3.83 -23.99 -40.52
CA GLY A 379 3.51 -25.24 -39.84
C GLY A 379 4.52 -26.38 -40.06
N ALA A 380 5.65 -26.13 -40.72
CA ALA A 380 6.68 -27.14 -40.90
C ALA A 380 7.57 -27.26 -39.64
N LYS A 381 7.69 -28.48 -39.07
CA LYS A 381 8.56 -28.79 -37.94
C LYS A 381 10.03 -28.59 -38.30
N ARG A 382 10.78 -27.99 -37.38
CA ARG A 382 12.21 -27.74 -37.56
C ARG A 382 13.01 -28.47 -36.46
N TYR A 383 14.07 -29.13 -36.90
CA TYR A 383 14.93 -29.95 -36.02
C TYR A 383 16.30 -29.30 -35.90
N PHE A 384 16.81 -29.18 -34.71
CA PHE A 384 18.11 -28.56 -34.40
C PHE A 384 18.95 -29.51 -33.58
N ASN A 385 20.27 -29.35 -33.62
CA ASN A 385 21.18 -30.20 -32.87
C ASN A 385 20.98 -30.10 -31.36
N ASN A 386 21.21 -31.21 -30.68
CA ASN A 386 21.18 -31.24 -29.20
C ASN A 386 22.15 -30.22 -28.63
N LYS A 387 21.72 -29.55 -27.54
CA LYS A 387 22.43 -28.45 -26.85
C LYS A 387 22.55 -27.15 -27.61
N THR A 388 21.90 -26.98 -28.75
CA THR A 388 21.78 -25.67 -29.41
C THR A 388 21.13 -24.67 -28.47
N ASP A 389 21.77 -23.53 -28.28
CA ASP A 389 21.22 -22.45 -27.46
C ASP A 389 20.02 -21.80 -28.15
N CYS A 390 18.96 -21.58 -27.41
CA CYS A 390 17.77 -20.93 -27.89
C CYS A 390 17.18 -19.97 -26.84
N MET A 391 16.46 -18.97 -27.32
CA MET A 391 15.75 -18.01 -26.46
C MET A 391 14.26 -18.21 -26.61
N VAL A 392 13.60 -18.74 -25.57
CA VAL A 392 12.14 -18.80 -25.51
C VAL A 392 11.60 -17.42 -25.18
N ILE A 393 10.64 -16.98 -25.98
CA ILE A 393 9.96 -15.68 -25.89
C ILE A 393 8.50 -15.97 -25.55
N GLU A 394 8.09 -15.66 -24.33
CA GLU A 394 6.69 -15.70 -23.92
C GLU A 394 6.12 -14.30 -24.07
N ALA A 395 5.33 -14.06 -25.11
CA ALA A 395 4.67 -12.79 -25.34
C ALA A 395 3.65 -12.49 -24.21
N PHE A 396 3.23 -11.24 -24.08
CA PHE A 396 2.35 -10.83 -22.97
C PHE A 396 0.97 -11.52 -23.01
N ASP A 397 0.45 -11.84 -24.19
CA ASP A 397 -0.78 -12.61 -24.39
C ASP A 397 -0.63 -14.11 -24.10
N GLY A 398 0.59 -14.57 -23.80
CA GLY A 398 0.92 -15.98 -23.54
C GLY A 398 1.34 -16.77 -24.78
N SER A 399 1.39 -16.17 -25.96
CA SER A 399 1.93 -16.80 -27.18
C SER A 399 3.40 -17.12 -26.98
N LEU A 400 3.82 -18.31 -27.44
CA LEU A 400 5.18 -18.81 -27.27
C LEU A 400 5.91 -18.84 -28.60
N PHE A 401 7.06 -18.18 -28.60
CA PHE A 401 8.01 -18.17 -29.72
C PHE A 401 9.39 -18.62 -29.24
N VAL A 402 10.22 -19.02 -30.16
CA VAL A 402 11.63 -19.29 -29.88
C VAL A 402 12.52 -18.70 -30.94
N ASN A 403 13.56 -17.99 -30.50
CA ASN A 403 14.63 -17.54 -31.36
C ASN A 403 15.76 -18.57 -31.31
N ILE A 404 16.14 -19.09 -32.48
CA ILE A 404 17.21 -20.04 -32.68
C ILE A 404 18.06 -19.55 -33.85
N LEU A 405 19.33 -19.27 -33.64
CA LEU A 405 20.25 -18.75 -34.67
C LEU A 405 19.67 -17.53 -35.40
N ASP A 406 19.19 -16.55 -34.62
CA ASP A 406 18.57 -15.30 -35.07
C ASP A 406 17.32 -15.46 -35.96
N THR A 407 16.72 -16.64 -35.92
CA THR A 407 15.45 -16.92 -36.61
C THR A 407 14.35 -17.23 -35.63
N LEU A 408 13.18 -16.63 -35.81
CA LEU A 408 12.01 -16.81 -34.96
C LEU A 408 11.16 -17.99 -35.45
N TYR A 409 10.79 -18.88 -34.52
CA TYR A 409 9.92 -20.02 -34.75
C TYR A 409 8.77 -20.01 -33.77
N LEU A 410 7.64 -20.58 -34.17
CA LEU A 410 6.53 -20.90 -33.28
C LEU A 410 6.90 -22.12 -32.43
N MET A 411 6.27 -22.27 -31.26
CA MET A 411 6.47 -23.40 -30.36
C MET A 411 5.19 -24.26 -30.34
N GLU A 412 5.25 -25.45 -30.93
CA GLU A 412 4.18 -26.44 -30.89
C GLU A 412 4.37 -27.38 -29.70
N GLU A 413 3.35 -27.51 -28.85
CA GLU A 413 3.42 -28.42 -27.69
C GLU A 413 3.43 -29.89 -28.15
N VAL A 414 4.36 -30.68 -27.63
CA VAL A 414 4.44 -32.11 -27.87
C VAL A 414 3.83 -32.83 -26.66
N PRO A 415 2.56 -33.23 -26.74
CA PRO A 415 1.92 -33.98 -25.67
C PRO A 415 2.58 -35.37 -25.56
N GLU A 416 2.71 -35.88 -24.33
CA GLU A 416 3.25 -37.20 -24.07
C GLU A 416 4.72 -37.45 -24.54
N HIS A 417 5.54 -36.39 -24.61
CA HIS A 417 6.95 -36.46 -25.01
C HIS A 417 7.72 -37.65 -24.36
N GLU A 418 7.50 -37.89 -23.07
CA GLU A 418 8.17 -39.01 -22.36
C GLU A 418 7.70 -40.37 -22.85
N ARG A 419 6.47 -40.50 -23.34
CA ARG A 419 5.94 -41.75 -23.85
C ARG A 419 6.51 -42.05 -25.24
N PHE A 420 6.62 -41.03 -26.09
CA PHE A 420 7.22 -41.23 -27.42
C PHE A 420 8.72 -41.44 -27.36
N SER A 421 9.45 -40.81 -26.45
CA SER A 421 10.89 -41.04 -26.32
C SER A 421 11.22 -42.47 -25.82
N LYS A 422 10.34 -43.08 -25.02
CA LYS A 422 10.51 -44.47 -24.55
C LYS A 422 10.23 -45.52 -25.61
N GLU A 423 9.44 -45.21 -26.62
CA GLU A 423 9.17 -46.10 -27.74
C GLU A 423 10.35 -46.21 -28.72
N PHE A 424 11.27 -45.24 -28.71
CA PHE A 424 12.47 -45.22 -29.52
C PHE A 424 13.74 -45.64 -28.79
N ASP A 425 13.69 -45.89 -27.47
CA ASP A 425 14.79 -46.45 -26.72
C ASP A 425 14.77 -47.98 -26.89
N ASP A 426 15.47 -48.47 -27.92
CA ASP A 426 15.85 -49.87 -28.00
C ASP A 426 16.61 -50.26 -26.73
N GLU A 427 16.09 -51.26 -26.03
CA GLU A 427 16.56 -51.95 -24.86
C GLU A 427 17.39 -51.15 -23.81
N PRO A 428 16.98 -51.16 -22.55
CA PRO A 428 17.74 -50.51 -21.51
C PRO A 428 19.11 -51.20 -21.41
N ASP A 429 20.11 -50.49 -21.90
CA ASP A 429 21.49 -50.78 -21.49
C ASP A 429 21.46 -50.86 -19.94
N THR A 430 21.57 -52.07 -19.44
CA THR A 430 21.71 -52.33 -18.02
C THR A 430 23.07 -51.79 -17.57
N LYS A 431 23.22 -50.48 -17.65
CA LYS A 431 24.26 -49.76 -16.92
C LYS A 431 23.95 -49.95 -15.44
N VAL A 432 24.55 -51.05 -14.92
CA VAL A 432 24.71 -51.23 -13.48
C VAL A 432 25.01 -49.86 -12.90
N LYS A 433 24.08 -49.29 -12.16
CA LYS A 433 24.29 -48.07 -11.41
C LYS A 433 25.54 -48.33 -10.58
N LYS A 434 26.71 -47.81 -11.05
CA LYS A 434 27.89 -47.77 -10.22
C LYS A 434 27.48 -47.01 -8.98
N VAL A 435 27.25 -47.75 -7.90
CA VAL A 435 27.04 -47.19 -6.58
C VAL A 435 28.20 -46.21 -6.38
N LYS A 436 27.94 -44.94 -6.38
CA LYS A 436 28.97 -43.96 -6.06
C LYS A 436 29.47 -44.33 -4.69
N LYS A 437 30.66 -44.96 -4.62
CA LYS A 437 31.33 -45.19 -3.34
C LYS A 437 31.43 -43.81 -2.69
N ILE A 438 30.65 -43.61 -1.65
CA ILE A 438 30.76 -42.42 -0.81
C ILE A 438 32.15 -42.55 -0.20
N ASN A 439 33.10 -41.79 -0.73
CA ASN A 439 34.46 -41.75 -0.25
C ASN A 439 34.43 -40.99 1.08
N ILE A 440 34.25 -41.74 2.18
CA ILE A 440 34.29 -41.15 3.53
C ILE A 440 35.78 -40.91 3.84
N PRO A 441 36.25 -39.67 3.86
CA PRO A 441 37.65 -39.39 4.12
C PRO A 441 38.06 -39.94 5.49
N PRO A 442 39.27 -40.52 5.61
CA PRO A 442 39.76 -41.04 6.90
C PRO A 442 39.83 -39.90 7.95
N MET A 443 39.84 -40.27 9.22
CA MET A 443 39.89 -39.30 10.33
C MET A 443 41.11 -38.36 10.29
N SER A 444 42.20 -38.80 9.62
CA SER A 444 43.40 -37.98 9.38
C SER A 444 43.23 -36.92 8.31
N HIS A 445 42.09 -36.88 7.56
CA HIS A 445 41.86 -35.91 6.50
C HIS A 445 41.77 -34.47 7.08
N PRO A 446 42.43 -33.47 6.45
CA PRO A 446 42.50 -32.11 6.96
C PRO A 446 41.14 -31.50 7.35
N TRP A 447 40.08 -31.76 6.57
CA TRP A 447 38.75 -31.29 6.86
C TRP A 447 38.12 -31.84 8.14
N LYS A 448 38.36 -33.14 8.44
CA LYS A 448 37.88 -33.74 9.70
C LYS A 448 38.72 -33.28 10.88
N ARG A 449 40.02 -33.10 10.69
CA ARG A 449 40.90 -32.53 11.73
C ARG A 449 40.53 -31.09 12.07
N ALA A 450 40.22 -30.23 11.08
CA ALA A 450 39.80 -28.87 11.30
C ALA A 450 38.46 -28.81 12.06
N SER A 451 37.48 -29.64 11.68
CA SER A 451 36.19 -29.71 12.36
C SER A 451 36.30 -30.24 13.78
N TYR A 452 37.15 -31.22 14.01
CA TYR A 452 37.42 -31.78 15.34
C TYR A 452 38.14 -30.76 16.24
N ASN A 453 39.16 -30.07 15.73
CA ASN A 453 39.88 -29.03 16.48
C ASN A 453 38.96 -27.85 16.85
N ASN A 454 38.09 -27.43 15.91
CA ASN A 454 37.09 -26.40 16.18
C ASN A 454 36.03 -26.84 17.23
N TYR A 455 35.65 -28.12 17.22
CA TYR A 455 34.76 -28.67 18.23
C TYR A 455 35.44 -28.72 19.60
N VAL A 456 36.70 -29.18 19.69
CA VAL A 456 37.50 -29.23 20.93
C VAL A 456 37.74 -27.81 21.48
N GLN A 457 38.05 -26.85 20.63
CA GLN A 457 38.20 -25.45 21.07
C GLN A 457 36.89 -24.86 21.60
N LYS A 458 35.75 -25.11 20.96
CA LYS A 458 34.45 -24.70 21.48
C LYS A 458 34.08 -25.36 22.80
N GLN A 459 34.49 -26.59 23.03
CA GLN A 459 34.31 -27.30 24.31
C GLN A 459 35.19 -26.66 25.41
N LYS A 460 36.47 -26.35 25.10
CA LYS A 460 37.38 -25.69 26.04
C LYS A 460 36.92 -24.28 26.42
N HIS A 461 36.32 -23.53 25.49
CA HIS A 461 35.71 -22.24 25.81
C HIS A 461 34.42 -22.36 26.65
N ARG A 462 33.69 -23.47 26.54
CA ARG A 462 32.52 -23.74 27.40
C ARG A 462 32.87 -24.20 28.81
N SER A 463 33.96 -24.92 28.99
CA SER A 463 34.44 -25.38 30.28
C SER A 463 35.30 -24.35 31.05
N GLY A 464 35.76 -23.29 30.34
CA GLY A 464 36.54 -22.20 31.00
C GLY A 464 35.70 -21.00 31.40
N ALA A 465 34.39 -21.02 31.27
CA ALA A 465 33.48 -19.95 31.66
C ALA A 465 32.78 -20.18 33.01
N ASN A 466 33.22 -21.21 33.78
CA ASN A 466 32.75 -21.51 35.14
C ASN A 466 33.96 -21.64 36.12
N VAL A 467 34.71 -20.55 36.28
CA VAL A 467 35.55 -20.31 37.45
C VAL A 467 35.50 -18.80 37.77
#